data_24976c12338dfd7b3a3d4083aa058601
#
_entry.id   24976c12338dfd7b3a3d4083aa058601
#
_cell.length_a   1.000
_cell.length_b   1.000
_cell.length_c   1.000
_cell.angle_alpha   90.00
_cell.angle_beta   90.00
_cell.angle_gamma   90.00
#
_symmetry.space_group_name_H-M   'P 1'
#
loop_
_entity.id
_entity.type
_entity.pdbx_description
1 polymer ?
#
loop_
_entity_poly.entity_id
_entity_poly.type
_entity_poly.pdbx_seq_one_letter_code
_entity_poly.pdbx_strand_id
1 'polypeptide(L)'
;MNFGRFIQCFVMVGLLAGSIACTTVPETGRSQLNLISPSMERGMGRDAFTNLKASTSLSSDQNATAVLQRVGSRIAAVADLPKAQWEFVLFDNSQANAFCLPGGKVGVYAGILQITQTEAGLATVLAHEVAHAVAHHGAERISRVLVVQGIGLLAISQFTKMDATSKNALIVAYGLGTTLGTELPHSRLQESEADRIGLIYMARAGYDPAEAVKFWERFAKYNRAQGGSRTPWFLRTHPLDEQRIEDLKRLLPEAQLQYRPRGKEDPPTTRPTAPTLPKQISKTVTLIVPQTGARKVIPWKPGITIYTARRKAGIRPTGLPQLTRAGKLRPAKPTTTLKAGDVVHWK
;
A
#
# COMPACT_ATOMS: atom_id res chain seq x y z
N MET A 1 9.58 -10.52 53.15
CA MET A 1 9.26 -9.50 52.13
C MET A 1 7.77 -9.56 51.88
N ASN A 2 7.01 -8.51 52.25
CA ASN A 2 5.53 -8.54 52.32
C ASN A 2 4.92 -8.66 50.92
N PHE A 3 4.10 -9.69 50.69
CA PHE A 3 3.35 -9.97 49.47
C PHE A 3 2.56 -8.72 48.96
N GLY A 4 2.04 -7.91 49.90
CA GLY A 4 1.36 -6.65 49.56
C GLY A 4 2.27 -5.58 48.94
N ARG A 5 3.55 -5.51 49.34
CA ARG A 5 4.53 -4.59 48.69
C ARG A 5 4.91 -5.05 47.30
N PHE A 6 4.92 -6.36 47.03
CA PHE A 6 5.18 -6.91 45.71
C PHE A 6 4.05 -6.58 44.72
N ILE A 7 2.79 -6.71 45.18
CA ILE A 7 1.61 -6.33 44.39
C ILE A 7 1.58 -4.81 44.12
N GLN A 8 1.87 -3.99 45.15
CA GLN A 8 1.93 -2.52 44.95
C GLN A 8 3.04 -2.09 44.00
N CYS A 9 4.23 -2.69 44.05
CA CYS A 9 5.28 -2.43 43.06
C CYS A 9 4.87 -2.87 41.68
N PHE A 10 4.20 -4.01 41.51
CA PHE A 10 3.74 -4.49 40.20
C PHE A 10 2.65 -3.60 39.62
N VAL A 11 1.70 -3.11 40.42
CA VAL A 11 0.65 -2.17 40.03
C VAL A 11 1.24 -0.80 39.70
N MET A 12 2.20 -0.29 40.47
CA MET A 12 2.87 0.98 40.18
C MET A 12 3.73 0.89 38.89
N VAL A 13 4.45 -0.21 38.68
CA VAL A 13 5.22 -0.42 37.43
C VAL A 13 4.28 -0.58 36.25
N GLY A 14 3.13 -1.24 36.41
CA GLY A 14 2.10 -1.35 35.36
C GLY A 14 1.45 0.01 35.01
N LEU A 15 1.19 0.85 36.04
CA LEU A 15 0.64 2.20 35.82
C LEU A 15 1.67 3.16 35.19
N LEU A 16 2.93 3.08 35.59
CA LEU A 16 4.02 3.86 35.00
C LEU A 16 4.32 3.41 33.55
N ALA A 17 4.28 2.10 33.26
CA ALA A 17 4.46 1.58 31.90
C ALA A 17 3.29 1.96 30.99
N GLY A 18 2.05 2.04 31.51
CA GLY A 18 0.87 2.48 30.76
C GLY A 18 0.93 3.94 30.30
N SER A 19 1.54 4.82 31.09
CA SER A 19 1.69 6.25 30.74
C SER A 19 2.76 6.51 29.67
N ILE A 20 3.70 5.59 29.45
CA ILE A 20 4.79 5.74 28.46
C ILE A 20 4.37 5.21 27.08
N ALA A 21 3.32 4.39 27.02
CA ALA A 21 2.89 3.71 25.80
C ALA A 21 1.74 4.41 25.06
N CYS A 22 1.18 5.50 25.61
CA CYS A 22 0.12 6.28 24.96
C CYS A 22 0.72 7.47 24.21
N THR A 23 0.40 7.58 22.91
CA THR A 23 0.70 8.75 22.08
C THR A 23 -0.59 9.41 21.63
N THR A 24 -0.52 10.71 21.35
CA THR A 24 -1.67 11.49 20.87
C THR A 24 -1.52 11.79 19.40
N VAL A 25 -2.56 11.57 18.63
CA VAL A 25 -2.61 11.95 17.20
C VAL A 25 -2.68 13.47 17.11
N PRO A 26 -1.76 14.14 16.39
CA PRO A 26 -1.63 15.61 16.43
C PRO A 26 -2.91 16.34 16.04
N GLU A 27 -3.54 15.98 14.92
CA GLU A 27 -4.67 16.72 14.34
C GLU A 27 -6.02 16.41 15.02
N THR A 28 -6.15 15.26 15.69
CA THR A 28 -7.44 14.82 16.25
C THR A 28 -7.46 14.79 17.77
N GLY A 29 -6.29 14.79 18.41
CA GLY A 29 -6.15 14.65 19.85
C GLY A 29 -6.47 13.25 20.39
N ARG A 30 -6.70 12.26 19.52
CA ARG A 30 -7.01 10.89 19.91
C ARG A 30 -5.79 10.23 20.57
N SER A 31 -5.99 9.64 21.72
CA SER A 31 -4.97 8.83 22.38
C SER A 31 -4.97 7.41 21.82
N GLN A 32 -3.78 6.87 21.59
CA GLN A 32 -3.58 5.53 21.06
C GLN A 32 -2.40 4.81 21.72
N LEU A 33 -2.47 3.47 21.75
CA LEU A 33 -1.38 2.65 22.20
C LEU A 33 -0.29 2.59 21.11
N ASN A 34 0.92 3.05 21.43
CA ASN A 34 2.06 2.94 20.54
C ASN A 34 3.30 2.44 21.32
N LEU A 35 3.60 1.15 21.15
CA LEU A 35 4.77 0.49 21.76
C LEU A 35 6.02 0.60 20.88
N ILE A 36 5.89 1.11 19.66
CA ILE A 36 6.98 1.25 18.70
C ILE A 36 7.57 2.66 18.81
N SER A 37 8.87 2.76 19.09
CA SER A 37 9.50 4.08 19.16
C SER A 37 9.50 4.76 17.78
N PRO A 38 9.42 6.11 17.72
CA PRO A 38 9.44 6.82 16.44
C PRO A 38 10.70 6.57 15.61
N SER A 39 11.85 6.31 16.24
CA SER A 39 13.09 5.98 15.54
C SER A 39 13.04 4.60 14.89
N MET A 40 12.48 3.62 15.61
CA MET A 40 12.28 2.27 15.10
C MET A 40 11.27 2.25 13.95
N GLU A 41 10.17 2.96 14.10
CA GLU A 41 9.13 3.11 13.08
C GLU A 41 9.72 3.67 11.77
N ARG A 42 10.49 4.77 11.85
CA ARG A 42 11.18 5.34 10.68
C ARG A 42 12.20 4.38 10.07
N GLY A 43 12.95 3.65 10.89
CA GLY A 43 13.89 2.63 10.42
C GLY A 43 13.21 1.56 9.60
N MET A 44 12.12 1.00 10.12
CA MET A 44 11.30 0.00 9.43
C MET A 44 10.74 0.52 8.11
N GLY A 45 10.21 1.75 8.09
CA GLY A 45 9.69 2.37 6.87
C GLY A 45 10.77 2.52 5.79
N ARG A 46 11.96 3.00 6.17
CA ARG A 46 13.10 3.14 5.24
C ARG A 46 13.53 1.80 4.66
N ASP A 47 13.69 0.78 5.50
CA ASP A 47 14.19 -0.53 5.09
C ASP A 47 13.16 -1.23 4.16
N ALA A 48 11.87 -1.13 4.50
CA ALA A 48 10.78 -1.63 3.67
C ALA A 48 10.74 -0.96 2.30
N PHE A 49 10.87 0.36 2.27
CA PHE A 49 10.84 1.13 1.03
C PHE A 49 12.04 0.82 0.13
N THR A 50 13.22 0.66 0.72
CA THR A 50 14.43 0.27 0.00
C THR A 50 14.27 -1.10 -0.65
N ASN A 51 13.74 -2.08 0.07
CA ASN A 51 13.47 -3.41 -0.45
C ASN A 51 12.42 -3.39 -1.57
N LEU A 52 11.38 -2.58 -1.42
CA LEU A 52 10.34 -2.44 -2.43
C LEU A 52 10.90 -1.84 -3.73
N LYS A 53 11.71 -0.78 -3.63
CA LYS A 53 12.39 -0.19 -4.81
C LYS A 53 13.33 -1.17 -5.51
N ALA A 54 13.96 -2.07 -4.79
CA ALA A 54 14.82 -3.10 -5.37
C ALA A 54 14.02 -4.23 -6.06
N SER A 55 12.78 -4.48 -5.63
CA SER A 55 11.96 -5.61 -6.10
C SER A 55 10.87 -5.23 -7.09
N THR A 56 10.57 -3.95 -7.27
CA THR A 56 9.47 -3.45 -8.10
C THR A 56 9.99 -2.42 -9.10
N SER A 57 9.59 -2.55 -10.36
CA SER A 57 9.99 -1.61 -11.42
C SER A 57 9.48 -0.21 -11.15
N LEU A 58 10.34 0.77 -11.35
CA LEU A 58 9.96 2.18 -11.31
C LEU A 58 9.29 2.58 -12.62
N SER A 59 8.36 3.53 -12.57
CA SER A 59 7.73 4.06 -13.76
C SER A 59 8.72 4.89 -14.58
N SER A 60 8.68 4.71 -15.88
CA SER A 60 9.41 5.54 -16.86
C SER A 60 8.63 6.78 -17.29
N ASP A 61 7.38 6.95 -16.84
CA ASP A 61 6.55 8.12 -17.14
C ASP A 61 7.04 9.33 -16.33
N GLN A 62 7.85 10.17 -16.95
CA GLN A 62 8.42 11.36 -16.34
C GLN A 62 7.35 12.40 -15.98
N ASN A 63 6.30 12.52 -16.80
CA ASN A 63 5.22 13.48 -16.56
C ASN A 63 4.41 13.08 -15.31
N ALA A 64 3.98 11.83 -15.24
CA ALA A 64 3.27 11.33 -14.06
C ALA A 64 4.14 11.39 -12.80
N THR A 65 5.44 11.12 -12.93
CA THR A 65 6.40 11.23 -11.82
C THR A 65 6.54 12.69 -11.36
N ALA A 66 6.63 13.66 -12.29
CA ALA A 66 6.71 15.09 -11.95
C ALA A 66 5.43 15.57 -11.25
N VAL A 67 4.25 15.11 -11.69
CA VAL A 67 2.97 15.39 -11.02
C VAL A 67 2.97 14.83 -9.61
N LEU A 68 3.40 13.56 -9.42
CA LEU A 68 3.50 12.93 -8.10
C LEU A 68 4.43 13.73 -7.17
N GLN A 69 5.61 14.12 -7.65
CA GLN A 69 6.57 14.92 -6.87
C GLN A 69 5.97 16.27 -6.44
N ARG A 70 5.31 16.96 -7.37
CA ARG A 70 4.68 18.26 -7.10
C ARG A 70 3.56 18.15 -6.07
N VAL A 71 2.63 17.20 -6.26
CA VAL A 71 1.51 17.00 -5.36
C VAL A 71 2.00 16.51 -3.99
N GLY A 72 2.91 15.54 -3.99
CA GLY A 72 3.49 15.00 -2.77
C GLY A 72 4.23 16.04 -1.95
N SER A 73 5.06 16.88 -2.59
CA SER A 73 5.79 17.95 -1.90
C SER A 73 4.85 18.97 -1.24
N ARG A 74 3.69 19.27 -1.85
CA ARG A 74 2.71 20.19 -1.29
C ARG A 74 1.99 19.59 -0.07
N ILE A 75 1.63 18.30 -0.12
CA ILE A 75 1.06 17.60 1.03
C ILE A 75 2.11 17.49 2.15
N ALA A 76 3.35 17.16 1.81
CA ALA A 76 4.46 17.08 2.77
C ALA A 76 4.72 18.38 3.53
N ALA A 77 4.55 19.53 2.84
CA ALA A 77 4.78 20.86 3.43
C ALA A 77 3.77 21.23 4.53
N VAL A 78 2.60 20.58 4.57
CA VAL A 78 1.53 20.84 5.55
C VAL A 78 1.31 19.70 6.54
N ALA A 79 1.98 18.55 6.32
CA ALA A 79 1.86 17.37 7.15
C ALA A 79 2.72 17.48 8.42
N ASP A 80 2.12 17.22 9.58
CA ASP A 80 2.84 17.18 10.85
C ASP A 80 3.51 15.81 11.06
N LEU A 81 4.60 15.56 10.32
CA LEU A 81 5.40 14.34 10.42
C LEU A 81 6.87 14.70 10.72
N PRO A 82 7.24 14.94 11.99
CA PRO A 82 8.57 15.38 12.37
C PRO A 82 9.66 14.40 11.92
N LYS A 83 10.77 14.93 11.43
CA LYS A 83 11.94 14.18 10.95
C LYS A 83 11.65 13.27 9.76
N ALA A 84 10.53 13.48 9.04
CA ALA A 84 10.28 12.78 7.79
C ALA A 84 11.33 13.15 6.73
N GLN A 85 11.82 12.13 6.04
CA GLN A 85 12.68 12.28 4.87
C GLN A 85 11.84 11.90 3.66
N TRP A 86 11.06 12.86 3.17
CA TRP A 86 10.09 12.66 2.13
C TRP A 86 10.72 12.11 0.85
N GLU A 87 10.12 11.05 0.34
CA GLU A 87 10.50 10.43 -0.93
C GLU A 87 9.22 9.90 -1.59
N PHE A 88 8.97 10.34 -2.83
CA PHE A 88 7.78 9.96 -3.60
C PHE A 88 8.23 9.14 -4.80
N VAL A 89 7.70 7.93 -4.95
CA VAL A 89 8.09 7.02 -6.01
C VAL A 89 6.86 6.50 -6.74
N LEU A 90 6.87 6.63 -8.06
CA LEU A 90 5.87 6.01 -8.95
C LEU A 90 6.40 4.65 -9.42
N PHE A 91 5.68 3.60 -9.05
CA PHE A 91 6.00 2.23 -9.47
C PHE A 91 5.23 1.84 -10.74
N ASP A 92 5.89 1.15 -11.65
CA ASP A 92 5.26 0.57 -12.86
C ASP A 92 4.47 -0.69 -12.46
N ASN A 93 3.32 -0.48 -11.86
CA ASN A 93 2.41 -1.52 -11.43
C ASN A 93 0.98 -1.13 -11.79
N SER A 94 0.26 -2.03 -12.47
CA SER A 94 -1.11 -1.80 -12.93
C SER A 94 -2.17 -1.90 -11.83
N GLN A 95 -1.81 -2.32 -10.63
CA GLN A 95 -2.73 -2.36 -9.50
C GLN A 95 -3.07 -0.94 -9.03
N ALA A 96 -4.33 -0.70 -8.68
CA ALA A 96 -4.71 0.54 -8.02
C ALA A 96 -4.29 0.48 -6.55
N ASN A 97 -3.16 1.11 -6.22
CA ASN A 97 -2.61 1.17 -4.86
C ASN A 97 -1.74 2.40 -4.64
N ALA A 98 -1.69 2.85 -3.39
CA ALA A 98 -0.75 3.83 -2.87
C ALA A 98 -0.51 3.52 -1.38
N PHE A 99 0.56 4.07 -0.81
CA PHE A 99 0.88 3.92 0.60
C PHE A 99 1.86 5.00 1.06
N CYS A 100 1.86 5.31 2.35
CA CYS A 100 2.88 6.10 3.01
C CYS A 100 3.47 5.31 4.18
N LEU A 101 4.75 4.95 4.07
CA LEU A 101 5.48 4.32 5.16
C LEU A 101 6.03 5.35 6.14
N PRO A 102 6.28 4.96 7.39
CA PRO A 102 6.89 5.82 8.38
C PRO A 102 8.17 6.50 7.88
N GLY A 103 8.33 7.75 8.28
CA GLY A 103 9.46 8.57 7.85
C GLY A 103 9.28 9.23 6.49
N GLY A 104 8.03 9.25 5.93
CA GLY A 104 7.70 9.99 4.73
C GLY A 104 8.07 9.25 3.43
N LYS A 105 8.03 7.93 3.41
CA LYS A 105 8.31 7.11 2.23
C LYS A 105 7.02 6.75 1.51
N VAL A 106 6.72 7.46 0.43
CA VAL A 106 5.45 7.39 -0.30
C VAL A 106 5.63 6.64 -1.60
N GLY A 107 4.85 5.59 -1.79
CA GLY A 107 4.79 4.84 -3.03
C GLY A 107 3.40 4.92 -3.66
N VAL A 108 3.38 5.14 -4.97
CA VAL A 108 2.17 5.15 -5.78
C VAL A 108 2.33 4.16 -6.91
N TYR A 109 1.35 3.32 -7.12
CA TYR A 109 1.31 2.41 -8.26
C TYR A 109 0.59 3.08 -9.43
N ALA A 110 1.17 3.00 -10.63
CA ALA A 110 0.64 3.68 -11.81
C ALA A 110 -0.85 3.37 -12.08
N GLY A 111 -1.31 2.19 -11.69
CA GLY A 111 -2.72 1.78 -11.85
C GLY A 111 -3.74 2.65 -11.13
N ILE A 112 -3.37 3.37 -10.05
CA ILE A 112 -4.32 4.25 -9.35
C ILE A 112 -4.57 5.55 -10.11
N LEU A 113 -3.66 5.96 -11.01
CA LEU A 113 -3.74 7.23 -11.73
C LEU A 113 -4.98 7.30 -12.64
N GLN A 114 -5.46 6.17 -13.15
CA GLN A 114 -6.71 6.11 -13.92
C GLN A 114 -7.96 6.47 -13.09
N ILE A 115 -7.88 6.35 -11.76
CA ILE A 115 -8.97 6.65 -10.83
C ILE A 115 -8.83 8.07 -10.28
N THR A 116 -7.61 8.48 -9.94
CA THR A 116 -7.34 9.84 -9.44
C THR A 116 -7.64 10.90 -10.48
N GLN A 117 -7.26 10.69 -11.75
CA GLN A 117 -7.53 11.50 -12.94
C GLN A 117 -6.99 12.93 -12.92
N THR A 118 -6.91 13.58 -11.76
CA THR A 118 -6.49 14.97 -11.57
C THR A 118 -5.42 15.07 -10.48
N GLU A 119 -4.73 16.22 -10.40
CA GLU A 119 -3.84 16.48 -9.27
C GLU A 119 -4.59 16.49 -7.93
N ALA A 120 -5.80 17.05 -7.89
CA ALA A 120 -6.61 17.06 -6.67
C ALA A 120 -7.08 15.63 -6.29
N GLY A 121 -7.41 14.78 -7.27
CA GLY A 121 -7.68 13.37 -7.02
C GLY A 121 -6.45 12.60 -6.52
N LEU A 122 -5.25 12.90 -7.05
CA LEU A 122 -4.01 12.34 -6.53
C LEU A 122 -3.70 12.86 -5.12
N ALA A 123 -3.95 14.15 -4.87
CA ALA A 123 -3.82 14.76 -3.56
C ALA A 123 -4.74 14.11 -2.51
N THR A 124 -5.95 13.69 -2.90
CA THR A 124 -6.85 12.92 -2.03
C THR A 124 -6.17 11.65 -1.51
N VAL A 125 -5.61 10.86 -2.43
CA VAL A 125 -4.93 9.62 -2.07
C VAL A 125 -3.70 9.89 -1.22
N LEU A 126 -2.83 10.81 -1.66
CA LEU A 126 -1.58 11.10 -0.93
C LEU A 126 -1.85 11.68 0.46
N ALA A 127 -2.82 12.58 0.60
CA ALA A 127 -3.17 13.16 1.88
C ALA A 127 -3.73 12.11 2.85
N HIS A 128 -4.54 11.18 2.35
CA HIS A 128 -5.07 10.05 3.12
C HIS A 128 -3.94 9.11 3.60
N GLU A 129 -3.01 8.74 2.71
CA GLU A 129 -1.88 7.88 3.06
C GLU A 129 -0.91 8.58 4.05
N VAL A 130 -0.64 9.86 3.83
CA VAL A 130 0.16 10.68 4.75
C VAL A 130 -0.52 10.79 6.11
N ALA A 131 -1.86 10.92 6.15
CA ALA A 131 -2.62 10.96 7.39
C ALA A 131 -2.46 9.66 8.20
N HIS A 132 -2.46 8.48 7.56
CA HIS A 132 -2.16 7.23 8.24
C HIS A 132 -0.77 7.21 8.88
N ALA A 133 0.23 7.78 8.21
CA ALA A 133 1.60 7.87 8.73
C ALA A 133 1.71 8.88 9.89
N VAL A 134 1.05 10.04 9.79
CA VAL A 134 1.00 11.06 10.84
C VAL A 134 0.27 10.56 12.08
N ALA A 135 -0.84 9.86 11.89
CA ALA A 135 -1.60 9.23 12.98
C ALA A 135 -0.95 7.94 13.52
N HIS A 136 0.20 7.52 12.98
CA HIS A 136 0.91 6.30 13.40
C HIS A 136 0.03 5.04 13.40
N HIS A 137 -0.94 4.92 12.50
CA HIS A 137 -1.89 3.81 12.46
C HIS A 137 -1.22 2.45 12.30
N GLY A 138 -0.08 2.38 11.56
CA GLY A 138 0.71 1.17 11.45
C GLY A 138 1.32 0.72 12.78
N ALA A 139 1.92 1.65 13.53
CA ALA A 139 2.51 1.38 14.83
C ALA A 139 1.44 0.99 15.87
N GLU A 140 0.27 1.63 15.85
CA GLU A 140 -0.88 1.26 16.69
C GLU A 140 -1.32 -0.19 16.42
N ARG A 141 -1.44 -0.59 15.15
CA ARG A 141 -1.82 -1.96 14.78
C ARG A 141 -0.81 -3.00 15.27
N ILE A 142 0.48 -2.74 15.06
CA ILE A 142 1.54 -3.61 15.58
C ILE A 142 1.45 -3.72 17.08
N SER A 143 1.31 -2.59 17.78
CA SER A 143 1.22 -2.53 19.23
C SER A 143 0.05 -3.35 19.77
N ARG A 144 -1.12 -3.27 19.11
CA ARG A 144 -2.29 -4.10 19.46
C ARG A 144 -2.02 -5.60 19.27
N VAL A 145 -1.39 -5.99 18.16
CA VAL A 145 -1.03 -7.38 17.91
C VAL A 145 -0.06 -7.89 18.97
N LEU A 146 0.96 -7.11 19.34
CA LEU A 146 1.92 -7.47 20.39
C LEU A 146 1.24 -7.67 21.75
N VAL A 147 0.27 -6.83 22.10
CA VAL A 147 -0.49 -6.97 23.36
C VAL A 147 -1.37 -8.21 23.34
N VAL A 148 -2.12 -8.43 22.25
CA VAL A 148 -3.03 -9.59 22.11
C VAL A 148 -2.27 -10.91 22.14
N GLN A 149 -1.06 -10.96 21.56
CA GLN A 149 -0.22 -12.16 21.56
C GLN A 149 0.52 -12.39 22.89
N GLY A 150 0.32 -11.54 23.91
CA GLY A 150 1.01 -11.64 25.18
C GLY A 150 2.52 -11.40 25.13
N ILE A 151 2.99 -10.89 23.97
CA ILE A 151 4.42 -10.67 23.72
C ILE A 151 4.91 -9.33 24.31
N GLY A 152 4.03 -8.54 24.82
CA GLY A 152 4.23 -7.31 25.59
C GLY A 152 5.61 -6.64 25.51
N LEU A 153 5.98 -5.97 26.59
CA LEU A 153 7.23 -5.19 26.70
C LEU A 153 8.54 -6.00 26.50
N LEU A 154 8.53 -7.31 26.70
CA LEU A 154 9.71 -8.17 26.52
C LEU A 154 10.11 -8.31 25.03
N ALA A 155 9.15 -8.26 24.11
CA ALA A 155 9.44 -8.36 22.69
C ALA A 155 10.04 -7.08 22.13
N ILE A 156 9.72 -5.91 22.68
CA ILE A 156 10.21 -4.62 22.17
C ILE A 156 11.74 -4.57 22.25
N SER A 157 12.34 -5.10 23.30
CA SER A 157 13.80 -5.18 23.45
C SER A 157 14.46 -6.11 22.45
N GLN A 158 13.71 -7.05 21.86
CA GLN A 158 14.19 -8.00 20.87
C GLN A 158 13.99 -7.53 19.41
N PHE A 159 13.23 -6.45 19.18
CA PHE A 159 12.97 -5.94 17.81
C PHE A 159 14.24 -5.61 17.02
N THR A 160 15.29 -5.18 17.71
CA THR A 160 16.60 -4.93 17.07
C THR A 160 17.30 -6.21 16.64
N LYS A 161 16.90 -7.38 17.16
CA LYS A 161 17.46 -8.70 16.87
C LYS A 161 16.55 -9.55 15.98
N MET A 162 15.42 -9.00 15.53
CA MET A 162 14.49 -9.76 14.68
C MET A 162 15.12 -10.14 13.35
N ASP A 163 14.84 -11.36 12.93
CA ASP A 163 15.23 -11.86 11.61
C ASP A 163 14.45 -11.19 10.48
N ALA A 164 14.86 -11.41 9.24
CA ALA A 164 14.24 -10.83 8.05
C ALA A 164 12.76 -11.23 7.92
N THR A 165 12.37 -12.43 8.39
CA THR A 165 10.98 -12.93 8.31
C THR A 165 10.07 -12.15 9.24
N SER A 166 10.51 -11.91 10.46
CA SER A 166 9.77 -11.14 11.46
C SER A 166 9.67 -9.65 11.08
N LYS A 167 10.75 -9.08 10.50
CA LYS A 167 10.70 -7.72 9.94
C LYS A 167 9.71 -7.62 8.77
N ASN A 168 9.66 -8.63 7.90
CA ASN A 168 8.69 -8.68 6.80
C ASN A 168 7.24 -8.80 7.30
N ALA A 169 6.98 -9.55 8.37
CA ALA A 169 5.65 -9.61 8.98
C ALA A 169 5.18 -8.25 9.49
N LEU A 170 6.10 -7.42 10.00
CA LEU A 170 5.80 -6.04 10.39
C LEU A 170 5.51 -5.13 9.18
N ILE A 171 6.23 -5.31 8.08
CA ILE A 171 5.98 -4.61 6.82
C ILE A 171 4.57 -4.90 6.31
N VAL A 172 4.12 -6.16 6.43
CA VAL A 172 2.73 -6.56 6.14
C VAL A 172 1.73 -5.81 7.02
N ALA A 173 2.05 -5.57 8.29
CA ALA A 173 1.21 -4.79 9.20
C ALA A 173 1.06 -3.32 8.78
N TYR A 174 1.98 -2.78 8.00
CA TYR A 174 1.85 -1.45 7.37
C TYR A 174 1.09 -1.46 6.03
N GLY A 175 0.40 -2.53 5.69
CA GLY A 175 -0.41 -2.61 4.47
C GLY A 175 0.37 -2.96 3.21
N LEU A 176 1.65 -3.30 3.32
CA LEU A 176 2.51 -3.71 2.18
C LEU A 176 2.48 -5.22 1.91
N GLY A 177 1.44 -5.91 2.31
CA GLY A 177 1.30 -7.35 2.13
C GLY A 177 1.57 -7.81 0.70
N THR A 178 2.75 -8.35 0.44
CA THR A 178 3.16 -8.72 -0.92
C THR A 178 3.15 -10.22 -1.21
N THR A 179 3.19 -11.09 -0.21
CA THR A 179 3.39 -12.52 -0.48
C THR A 179 2.62 -13.49 0.41
N LEU A 180 2.04 -13.06 1.51
CA LEU A 180 1.42 -13.97 2.48
C LEU A 180 -0.12 -13.90 2.56
N GLY A 181 -0.78 -13.06 1.75
CA GLY A 181 -2.24 -12.99 1.68
C GLY A 181 -2.96 -12.53 2.97
N THR A 182 -2.21 -12.05 3.95
CA THR A 182 -2.74 -11.54 5.22
C THR A 182 -2.69 -10.02 5.21
N GLU A 183 -3.59 -9.41 4.47
CA GLU A 183 -3.85 -7.99 4.55
C GLU A 183 -4.63 -7.73 5.83
N LEU A 184 -4.10 -6.87 6.69
CA LEU A 184 -4.86 -6.37 7.83
C LEU A 184 -5.49 -5.03 7.42
N PRO A 185 -6.80 -4.98 7.16
CA PRO A 185 -7.47 -3.72 6.83
C PRO A 185 -7.36 -2.75 8.01
N HIS A 186 -7.34 -1.46 7.70
CA HIS A 186 -7.47 -0.43 8.71
C HIS A 186 -8.85 -0.53 9.38
N SER A 187 -8.93 -0.20 10.67
CA SER A 187 -10.21 -0.13 11.34
C SER A 187 -11.01 1.06 10.80
N ARG A 188 -12.36 0.99 10.87
CA ARG A 188 -13.23 2.12 10.45
C ARG A 188 -12.87 3.43 11.17
N LEU A 189 -12.43 3.36 12.43
CA LEU A 189 -11.98 4.52 13.18
C LEU A 189 -10.71 5.12 12.55
N GLN A 190 -9.73 4.28 12.18
CA GLN A 190 -8.49 4.73 11.53
C GLN A 190 -8.75 5.31 10.14
N GLU A 191 -9.69 4.71 9.36
CA GLU A 191 -10.10 5.26 8.07
C GLU A 191 -10.77 6.62 8.21
N SER A 192 -11.73 6.77 9.13
CA SER A 192 -12.41 8.04 9.38
C SER A 192 -11.44 9.12 9.88
N GLU A 193 -10.47 8.76 10.72
CA GLU A 193 -9.43 9.68 11.17
C GLU A 193 -8.50 10.10 10.03
N ALA A 194 -8.09 9.15 9.17
CA ALA A 194 -7.27 9.45 8.00
C ALA A 194 -8.02 10.30 6.96
N ASP A 195 -9.31 10.07 6.77
CA ASP A 195 -10.16 10.90 5.91
C ASP A 195 -10.23 12.34 6.42
N ARG A 196 -10.48 12.55 7.73
CA ARG A 196 -10.54 13.89 8.33
C ARG A 196 -9.21 14.63 8.20
N ILE A 197 -8.11 14.00 8.60
CA ILE A 197 -6.77 14.59 8.50
C ILE A 197 -6.41 14.83 7.04
N GLY A 198 -6.68 13.89 6.15
CA GLY A 198 -6.41 13.98 4.73
C GLY A 198 -7.13 15.15 4.06
N LEU A 199 -8.42 15.37 4.37
CA LEU A 199 -9.18 16.53 3.87
C LEU A 199 -8.56 17.86 4.33
N ILE A 200 -8.11 17.94 5.59
CA ILE A 200 -7.44 19.13 6.14
C ILE A 200 -6.11 19.37 5.40
N TYR A 201 -5.32 18.33 5.15
CA TYR A 201 -4.06 18.45 4.44
C TYR A 201 -4.24 18.81 2.96
N MET A 202 -5.26 18.24 2.28
CA MET A 202 -5.64 18.71 0.94
C MET A 202 -5.91 20.21 0.91
N ALA A 203 -6.78 20.69 1.81
CA ALA A 203 -7.19 22.08 1.90
C ALA A 203 -5.99 23.01 2.17
N ARG A 204 -5.16 22.69 3.14
CA ARG A 204 -3.94 23.46 3.47
C ARG A 204 -2.92 23.45 2.33
N ALA A 205 -2.83 22.37 1.57
CA ALA A 205 -1.94 22.22 0.41
C ALA A 205 -2.49 22.90 -0.87
N GLY A 206 -3.66 23.54 -0.78
CA GLY A 206 -4.28 24.28 -1.88
C GLY A 206 -5.06 23.41 -2.88
N TYR A 207 -5.42 22.19 -2.49
CA TYR A 207 -6.32 21.32 -3.26
C TYR A 207 -7.72 21.36 -2.69
N ASP A 208 -8.73 21.48 -3.58
CA ASP A 208 -10.13 21.49 -3.16
C ASP A 208 -10.50 20.16 -2.46
N PRO A 209 -10.85 20.18 -1.15
CA PRO A 209 -11.19 18.96 -0.43
C PRO A 209 -12.47 18.29 -0.95
N ALA A 210 -13.35 19.00 -1.68
CA ALA A 210 -14.53 18.39 -2.31
C ALA A 210 -14.17 17.34 -3.37
N GLU A 211 -12.95 17.38 -3.89
CA GLU A 211 -12.47 16.36 -4.84
C GLU A 211 -12.36 14.97 -4.19
N ALA A 212 -12.18 14.89 -2.88
CA ALA A 212 -12.13 13.60 -2.17
C ALA A 212 -13.44 12.82 -2.33
N VAL A 213 -14.60 13.47 -2.21
CA VAL A 213 -15.90 12.83 -2.44
C VAL A 213 -15.98 12.29 -3.87
N LYS A 214 -15.61 13.11 -4.86
CA LYS A 214 -15.62 12.72 -6.28
C LYS A 214 -14.65 11.56 -6.56
N PHE A 215 -13.48 11.55 -5.92
CA PHE A 215 -12.52 10.45 -6.04
C PHE A 215 -13.12 9.13 -5.53
N TRP A 216 -13.72 9.12 -4.35
CA TRP A 216 -14.30 7.91 -3.79
C TRP A 216 -15.52 7.42 -4.58
N GLU A 217 -16.34 8.33 -5.14
CA GLU A 217 -17.43 7.97 -6.05
C GLU A 217 -16.89 7.34 -7.35
N ARG A 218 -15.81 7.90 -7.94
CA ARG A 218 -15.12 7.28 -9.09
C ARG A 218 -14.56 5.92 -8.74
N PHE A 219 -13.95 5.78 -7.56
CA PHE A 219 -13.39 4.50 -7.13
C PHE A 219 -14.47 3.45 -6.92
N ALA A 220 -15.60 3.81 -6.31
CA ALA A 220 -16.76 2.93 -6.18
C ALA A 220 -17.27 2.46 -7.55
N LYS A 221 -17.38 3.38 -8.52
CA LYS A 221 -17.76 3.06 -9.90
C LYS A 221 -16.74 2.13 -10.57
N TYR A 222 -15.46 2.41 -10.42
CA TYR A 222 -14.38 1.56 -10.92
C TYR A 222 -14.46 0.14 -10.35
N ASN A 223 -14.63 -0.01 -9.05
CA ASN A 223 -14.73 -1.31 -8.38
C ASN A 223 -15.95 -2.12 -8.87
N ARG A 224 -17.12 -1.47 -9.03
CA ARG A 224 -18.32 -2.11 -9.59
C ARG A 224 -18.09 -2.59 -11.02
N ALA A 225 -17.42 -1.80 -11.85
CA ALA A 225 -17.12 -2.14 -13.24
C ALA A 225 -16.18 -3.35 -13.40
N GLN A 226 -15.37 -3.65 -12.37
CA GLN A 226 -14.51 -4.85 -12.34
C GLN A 226 -15.28 -6.14 -11.99
N GLY A 227 -16.61 -6.08 -11.86
CA GLY A 227 -17.46 -7.24 -11.60
C GLY A 227 -17.31 -7.87 -10.22
N GLY A 228 -16.69 -7.19 -9.26
CA GLY A 228 -16.52 -7.67 -7.88
C GLY A 228 -15.59 -8.88 -7.72
N SER A 229 -15.12 -9.48 -8.82
CA SER A 229 -14.31 -10.71 -8.79
C SER A 229 -12.89 -10.49 -8.23
N ARG A 230 -12.41 -9.25 -8.21
CA ARG A 230 -11.13 -8.85 -7.59
C ARG A 230 -11.22 -7.44 -7.04
N THR A 231 -11.49 -7.33 -5.75
CA THR A 231 -11.41 -6.04 -5.07
C THR A 231 -10.02 -5.42 -5.29
N PRO A 232 -9.92 -4.18 -5.80
CA PRO A 232 -8.66 -3.48 -5.95
C PRO A 232 -7.87 -3.48 -4.65
N TRP A 233 -6.53 -3.59 -4.74
CA TRP A 233 -5.66 -3.70 -3.56
C TRP A 233 -5.93 -2.59 -2.55
N PHE A 234 -6.03 -1.35 -3.01
CA PHE A 234 -6.32 -0.19 -2.16
C PHE A 234 -7.60 -0.37 -1.34
N LEU A 235 -8.67 -0.93 -1.91
CA LEU A 235 -9.93 -1.15 -1.19
C LEU A 235 -9.88 -2.33 -0.20
N ARG A 236 -8.86 -3.17 -0.25
CA ARG A 236 -8.68 -4.24 0.74
C ARG A 236 -8.11 -3.71 2.04
N THR A 237 -7.20 -2.73 1.95
CA THR A 237 -6.61 -2.05 3.08
C THR A 237 -7.44 -0.87 3.56
N HIS A 238 -8.17 -0.20 2.65
CA HIS A 238 -9.03 0.96 2.88
C HIS A 238 -10.46 0.65 2.44
N PRO A 239 -11.26 -0.05 3.25
CA PRO A 239 -12.61 -0.43 2.88
C PRO A 239 -13.46 0.79 2.53
N LEU A 240 -14.19 0.66 1.43
CA LEU A 240 -15.16 1.63 0.98
C LEU A 240 -16.56 1.08 1.21
N ASP A 241 -17.34 1.77 2.01
CA ASP A 241 -18.78 1.60 2.12
C ASP A 241 -19.51 2.92 1.79
N GLU A 242 -20.82 2.86 1.63
CA GLU A 242 -21.62 4.04 1.31
C GLU A 242 -21.57 5.09 2.45
N GLN A 243 -21.45 4.61 3.68
CA GLN A 243 -21.35 5.46 4.86
C GLN A 243 -20.09 6.33 4.83
N ARG A 244 -18.96 5.82 4.31
CA ARG A 244 -17.72 6.57 4.22
C ARG A 244 -17.84 7.80 3.31
N ILE A 245 -18.55 7.69 2.20
CA ILE A 245 -18.79 8.84 1.30
C ILE A 245 -19.63 9.91 2.00
N GLU A 246 -20.67 9.52 2.74
CA GLU A 246 -21.48 10.46 3.51
C GLU A 246 -20.70 11.09 4.67
N ASP A 247 -19.80 10.32 5.31
CA ASP A 247 -18.92 10.84 6.37
C ASP A 247 -17.96 11.89 5.81
N LEU A 248 -17.39 11.66 4.64
CA LEU A 248 -16.55 12.64 3.94
C LEU A 248 -17.32 13.92 3.65
N LYS A 249 -18.56 13.83 3.15
CA LYS A 249 -19.41 15.03 2.91
C LYS A 249 -19.63 15.82 4.19
N ARG A 250 -19.81 15.16 5.33
CA ARG A 250 -19.97 15.83 6.64
C ARG A 250 -18.70 16.52 7.14
N LEU A 251 -17.53 16.01 6.77
CA LEU A 251 -16.22 16.58 7.12
C LEU A 251 -15.83 17.76 6.22
N LEU A 252 -16.40 17.90 5.02
CA LEU A 252 -16.04 18.95 4.07
C LEU A 252 -16.09 20.36 4.64
N PRO A 253 -17.13 20.79 5.41
CA PRO A 253 -17.18 22.15 5.94
C PRO A 253 -15.98 22.52 6.81
N GLU A 254 -15.51 21.58 7.66
CA GLU A 254 -14.30 21.75 8.49
C GLU A 254 -13.05 21.96 7.61
N ALA A 255 -12.87 21.11 6.61
CA ALA A 255 -11.73 21.19 5.70
C ALA A 255 -11.78 22.46 4.84
N GLN A 256 -12.95 22.88 4.37
CA GLN A 256 -13.13 24.09 3.56
C GLN A 256 -12.72 25.36 4.29
N LEU A 257 -12.90 25.44 5.62
CA LEU A 257 -12.40 26.57 6.42
C LEU A 257 -10.87 26.71 6.36
N GLN A 258 -10.16 25.63 6.04
CA GLN A 258 -8.71 25.59 5.93
C GLN A 258 -8.23 25.66 4.47
N TYR A 259 -9.16 25.71 3.52
CA TYR A 259 -8.83 25.71 2.11
C TYR A 259 -8.18 27.04 1.71
N ARG A 260 -6.99 26.94 1.15
CA ARG A 260 -6.21 28.06 0.62
C ARG A 260 -6.00 27.81 -0.88
N PRO A 261 -6.87 28.38 -1.74
CA PRO A 261 -6.74 28.20 -3.18
C PRO A 261 -5.34 28.57 -3.66
N ARG A 262 -4.83 27.83 -4.62
CA ARG A 262 -3.54 28.12 -5.26
C ARG A 262 -3.59 29.46 -6.00
N GLY A 263 -2.51 30.22 -5.97
CA GLY A 263 -2.36 31.43 -6.75
C GLY A 263 -2.35 31.17 -8.27
N LYS A 264 -2.59 32.22 -9.06
CA LYS A 264 -2.61 32.14 -10.54
C LYS A 264 -1.27 31.70 -11.16
N GLU A 265 -0.17 31.73 -10.40
CA GLU A 265 1.17 31.33 -10.84
C GLU A 265 1.40 29.79 -10.76
N ASP A 266 0.50 29.07 -10.11
CA ASP A 266 0.60 27.62 -10.08
C ASP A 266 0.24 27.04 -11.47
N PRO A 267 1.07 26.12 -12.02
CA PRO A 267 0.76 25.51 -13.31
C PRO A 267 -0.64 24.87 -13.24
N PRO A 268 -1.42 24.95 -14.35
CA PRO A 268 -2.77 24.40 -14.37
C PRO A 268 -2.74 22.91 -13.98
N THR A 269 -3.79 22.48 -13.29
CA THR A 269 -4.02 21.05 -13.01
C THR A 269 -4.26 20.31 -14.33
N THR A 270 -3.18 20.06 -15.05
CA THR A 270 -3.27 19.15 -16.20
C THR A 270 -3.67 17.79 -15.63
N ARG A 271 -4.71 17.23 -16.22
CA ARG A 271 -5.03 15.81 -16.02
C ARG A 271 -3.70 15.06 -16.10
N PRO A 272 -3.28 14.31 -15.04
CA PRO A 272 -2.19 13.39 -15.24
C PRO A 272 -2.59 12.60 -16.47
N THR A 273 -1.83 12.67 -17.55
CA THR A 273 -2.06 11.78 -18.67
C THR A 273 -2.03 10.43 -18.02
N ALA A 274 -3.22 9.81 -17.86
CA ALA A 274 -3.27 8.43 -17.42
C ALA A 274 -2.19 7.77 -18.26
N PRO A 275 -1.15 7.16 -17.65
CA PRO A 275 -0.12 6.54 -18.45
C PRO A 275 -0.92 5.79 -19.48
N THR A 276 -0.67 6.07 -20.76
CA THR A 276 -1.24 5.27 -21.83
C THR A 276 -0.73 3.92 -21.43
N LEU A 277 -1.58 3.17 -20.73
CA LEU A 277 -1.22 1.82 -20.30
C LEU A 277 -0.66 1.26 -21.58
N PRO A 278 0.63 0.96 -21.68
CA PRO A 278 1.15 0.36 -22.90
C PRO A 278 0.16 -0.74 -23.10
N LYS A 279 -0.61 -0.67 -24.25
CA LYS A 279 -1.63 -1.66 -24.60
C LYS A 279 -1.00 -2.94 -24.13
N GLN A 280 -1.45 -3.42 -22.95
CA GLN A 280 -0.78 -4.54 -22.30
C GLN A 280 -0.94 -5.65 -23.31
N ILE A 281 0.03 -5.75 -24.18
CA ILE A 281 0.39 -7.04 -24.70
C ILE A 281 0.81 -7.74 -23.43
N SER A 282 -0.16 -8.34 -22.75
CA SER A 282 0.08 -9.10 -21.54
C SER A 282 1.04 -10.17 -22.00
N LYS A 283 2.34 -9.88 -21.80
CA LYS A 283 3.39 -10.85 -22.13
C LYS A 283 3.12 -12.02 -21.23
N THR A 284 2.33 -12.95 -21.72
CA THR A 284 1.90 -14.14 -20.98
C THR A 284 2.47 -15.38 -21.64
N VAL A 285 2.55 -16.42 -20.86
CA VAL A 285 2.81 -17.78 -21.32
C VAL A 285 1.59 -18.61 -20.99
N THR A 286 1.13 -19.40 -21.96
CA THR A 286 0.00 -20.31 -21.76
C THR A 286 0.55 -21.72 -21.52
N LEU A 287 0.05 -22.34 -20.44
CA LEU A 287 0.34 -23.74 -20.11
C LEU A 287 -0.93 -24.57 -20.29
N ILE A 288 -0.84 -25.66 -21.02
CA ILE A 288 -1.98 -26.57 -21.23
C ILE A 288 -1.87 -27.75 -20.26
N VAL A 289 -2.87 -27.94 -19.42
CA VAL A 289 -2.90 -29.01 -18.42
C VAL A 289 -3.14 -30.35 -19.11
N PRO A 290 -2.28 -31.36 -18.94
CA PRO A 290 -2.32 -32.59 -19.75
C PRO A 290 -3.62 -33.38 -19.68
N GLN A 291 -4.21 -33.51 -18.48
CA GLN A 291 -5.39 -34.38 -18.29
C GLN A 291 -6.72 -33.72 -18.66
N THR A 292 -6.80 -32.42 -18.68
CA THR A 292 -8.04 -31.68 -18.85
C THR A 292 -8.06 -30.79 -20.10
N GLY A 293 -6.93 -30.58 -20.76
CA GLY A 293 -6.77 -29.58 -21.81
C GLY A 293 -6.95 -28.14 -21.34
N ALA A 294 -7.17 -27.90 -20.04
CA ALA A 294 -7.40 -26.59 -19.50
C ALA A 294 -6.21 -25.65 -19.72
N ARG A 295 -6.48 -24.42 -20.09
CA ARG A 295 -5.45 -23.39 -20.31
C ARG A 295 -5.20 -22.62 -19.03
N LYS A 296 -3.95 -22.62 -18.52
CA LYS A 296 -3.48 -21.74 -17.46
C LYS A 296 -2.56 -20.68 -18.04
N VAL A 297 -2.96 -19.42 -17.94
CA VAL A 297 -2.18 -18.28 -18.41
C VAL A 297 -1.40 -17.69 -17.24
N ILE A 298 -0.10 -17.52 -17.40
CA ILE A 298 0.76 -16.92 -16.40
C ILE A 298 1.51 -15.70 -16.97
N PRO A 299 1.76 -14.67 -16.17
CA PRO A 299 2.59 -13.54 -16.61
C PRO A 299 4.00 -14.01 -17.01
N TRP A 300 4.44 -13.56 -18.19
CA TRP A 300 5.82 -13.78 -18.60
C TRP A 300 6.76 -12.82 -17.86
N LYS A 301 7.92 -13.34 -17.47
CA LYS A 301 9.04 -12.56 -16.95
C LYS A 301 10.32 -12.99 -17.66
N PRO A 302 11.31 -12.09 -17.85
CA PRO A 302 12.61 -12.47 -18.38
C PRO A 302 13.22 -13.63 -17.56
N GLY A 303 13.76 -14.62 -18.25
CA GLY A 303 14.37 -15.79 -17.60
C GLY A 303 13.41 -16.87 -17.10
N ILE A 304 12.06 -16.70 -17.22
CA ILE A 304 11.14 -17.76 -16.82
C ILE A 304 11.33 -19.01 -17.67
N THR A 305 11.51 -20.18 -17.03
CA THR A 305 11.63 -21.47 -17.69
C THR A 305 10.33 -22.25 -17.64
N ILE A 306 10.20 -23.31 -18.45
CA ILE A 306 9.05 -24.23 -18.39
C ILE A 306 8.88 -24.78 -16.96
N TYR A 307 9.98 -25.12 -16.29
CA TYR A 307 9.95 -25.63 -14.93
C TYR A 307 9.36 -24.64 -13.92
N THR A 308 9.85 -23.39 -13.95
CA THR A 308 9.35 -22.35 -13.04
C THR A 308 7.91 -21.94 -13.36
N ALA A 309 7.55 -21.90 -14.64
CA ALA A 309 6.22 -21.62 -15.11
C ALA A 309 5.19 -22.65 -14.61
N ARG A 310 5.49 -23.94 -14.76
CA ARG A 310 4.59 -25.02 -14.31
C ARG A 310 4.41 -25.05 -12.79
N ARG A 311 5.49 -24.79 -12.01
CA ARG A 311 5.40 -24.69 -10.54
C ARG A 311 4.44 -23.58 -10.11
N LYS A 312 4.57 -22.40 -10.72
CA LYS A 312 3.64 -21.28 -10.46
C LYS A 312 2.20 -21.62 -10.80
N ALA A 313 1.99 -22.37 -11.86
CA ALA A 313 0.64 -22.78 -12.27
C ALA A 313 0.09 -23.97 -11.46
N GLY A 314 0.87 -24.58 -10.56
CA GLY A 314 0.45 -25.76 -9.80
C GLY A 314 0.22 -26.99 -10.70
N ILE A 315 0.95 -27.11 -11.81
CA ILE A 315 0.80 -28.22 -12.76
C ILE A 315 1.84 -29.30 -12.45
N ARG A 316 1.40 -30.55 -12.29
CA ARG A 316 2.25 -31.75 -12.16
C ARG A 316 2.06 -32.62 -13.41
N PRO A 317 2.78 -32.36 -14.50
CA PRO A 317 2.63 -33.13 -15.73
C PRO A 317 3.34 -34.48 -15.63
N THR A 318 2.74 -35.45 -16.28
CA THR A 318 3.38 -36.73 -16.61
C THR A 318 3.77 -36.68 -18.08
N GLY A 319 5.01 -36.49 -18.42
CA GLY A 319 5.48 -36.46 -19.80
C GLY A 319 6.44 -35.34 -20.13
N LEU A 320 6.94 -35.34 -21.37
CA LEU A 320 7.91 -34.35 -21.85
C LEU A 320 7.19 -33.08 -22.36
N PRO A 321 7.72 -31.90 -22.03
CA PRO A 321 7.12 -30.64 -22.51
C PRO A 321 7.39 -30.46 -24.01
N GLN A 322 6.37 -29.91 -24.69
CA GLN A 322 6.43 -29.40 -26.05
C GLN A 322 6.13 -27.91 -26.04
N LEU A 323 6.80 -27.15 -26.84
CA LEU A 323 6.70 -25.69 -26.92
C LEU A 323 6.19 -25.26 -28.29
N THR A 324 5.07 -24.55 -28.31
CA THR A 324 4.63 -23.80 -29.51
C THR A 324 5.15 -22.38 -29.41
N ARG A 325 5.97 -21.98 -30.35
CA ARG A 325 6.51 -20.63 -30.49
C ARG A 325 6.37 -20.16 -31.94
N ALA A 326 5.74 -19.00 -32.14
CA ALA A 326 5.44 -18.47 -33.46
C ALA A 326 4.71 -19.50 -34.36
N GLY A 327 3.73 -20.22 -33.80
CA GLY A 327 2.93 -21.21 -34.52
C GLY A 327 3.62 -22.57 -34.75
N LYS A 328 4.91 -22.74 -34.42
CA LYS A 328 5.65 -23.99 -34.63
C LYS A 328 5.79 -24.78 -33.33
N LEU A 329 5.34 -26.04 -33.34
CA LEU A 329 5.47 -26.96 -32.23
C LEU A 329 6.85 -27.63 -32.27
N ARG A 330 7.55 -27.69 -31.14
CA ARG A 330 8.88 -28.30 -30.99
C ARG A 330 9.01 -29.01 -29.64
N PRO A 331 9.77 -30.11 -29.55
CA PRO A 331 10.16 -30.67 -28.26
C PRO A 331 10.93 -29.63 -27.45
N ALA A 332 10.73 -29.63 -26.13
CA ALA A 332 11.39 -28.71 -25.23
C ALA A 332 11.88 -29.39 -23.95
N LYS A 333 12.91 -28.84 -23.32
CA LYS A 333 13.39 -29.29 -22.02
C LYS A 333 12.74 -28.48 -20.89
N PRO A 334 12.59 -29.03 -19.67
CA PRO A 334 12.09 -28.27 -18.53
C PRO A 334 12.86 -26.97 -18.26
N THR A 335 14.13 -26.91 -18.60
CA THR A 335 15.01 -25.74 -18.47
C THR A 335 14.88 -24.74 -19.62
N THR A 336 14.06 -25.03 -20.64
CA THR A 336 13.87 -24.10 -21.78
C THR A 336 13.28 -22.78 -21.28
N THR A 337 13.97 -21.69 -21.61
CA THR A 337 13.49 -20.33 -21.32
C THR A 337 12.34 -19.94 -22.25
N LEU A 338 11.26 -19.44 -21.65
CA LEU A 338 10.05 -19.05 -22.35
C LEU A 338 10.12 -17.59 -22.80
N LYS A 339 9.48 -17.30 -23.95
CA LYS A 339 9.23 -15.96 -24.47
C LYS A 339 7.75 -15.61 -24.29
N ALA A 340 7.44 -14.33 -24.34
CA ALA A 340 6.05 -13.89 -24.34
C ALA A 340 5.30 -14.50 -25.54
N GLY A 341 4.08 -14.98 -25.29
CA GLY A 341 3.26 -15.66 -26.30
C GLY A 341 3.54 -17.15 -26.49
N ASP A 342 4.51 -17.72 -25.79
CA ASP A 342 4.76 -19.17 -25.86
C ASP A 342 3.60 -19.97 -25.27
N VAL A 343 3.31 -21.12 -25.90
CA VAL A 343 2.35 -22.10 -25.39
C VAL A 343 3.08 -23.42 -25.09
N VAL A 344 2.94 -23.92 -23.87
CA VAL A 344 3.58 -25.17 -23.45
C VAL A 344 2.52 -26.27 -23.31
N HIS A 345 2.78 -27.39 -23.94
CA HIS A 345 2.00 -28.61 -23.86
C HIS A 345 2.85 -29.71 -23.23
N TRP A 346 2.22 -30.75 -22.72
CA TRP A 346 2.88 -32.00 -22.31
C TRP A 346 2.22 -33.16 -23.03
N LYS A 347 3.07 -34.06 -23.54
CA LYS A 347 2.62 -35.35 -24.07
C LYS A 347 2.67 -36.39 -23.00
#